data_2e08bdfb91a95ab62ca0e8483b4c4e9a
#
_entry.id   2e08bdfb91a95ab62ca0e8483b4c4e9a
#
_cell.length_a   1.000
_cell.length_b   1.000
_cell.length_c   1.000
_cell.angle_alpha   90.00
_cell.angle_beta   90.00
_cell.angle_gamma   90.00
#
_symmetry.space_group_name_H-M   'P 1'
#
loop_
_entity.id
_entity.type
_entity.pdbx_description
1 polymer ?
#
loop_
_entity_poly.entity_id
_entity_poly.type
_entity_poly.pdbx_seq_one_letter_code
_entity_poly.pdbx_strand_id
1 'polypeptide(L)'
;MYQKKYYLILLLILISFSFSCKKNEVKNDAQQKNAVKVGLVFDVGGKGDKSFNDAAYNGLVRAKTDFGIDFEVIDPGDGSDRESALRKLASNNEIGLIFGIGFIFTEDINNIAKDFPGKKFGCIDYSVDTTKTIPPNLIALEFKEEEGSFLIGAIAGLTTKTNKVGFLGGMESALIKKFEEGYKQGVSYVNPDCKVLIAYVSVTGDGFKNPSKGKEISLSQYQNGADIIYHASGLSGLGLFEAAKTEKKLAIGVDLDQYKEAPGFVLTSMVKMVDESIYQTIKEFKDGKFKGGIKSLGLKENGVNYVYDDNNKNLFPDKVRQKVEEIRNKIISGEISIKK
;
A
#
# COMPACT_ATOMS: atom_id res chain seq x y z
N MET A 1 9.36 44.32 -84.37
CA MET A 1 10.07 44.88 -83.19
C MET A 1 9.33 44.66 -81.91
N TYR A 2 8.44 43.66 -81.86
CA TYR A 2 7.61 43.33 -80.67
C TYR A 2 7.91 41.96 -79.98
N GLN A 3 8.71 41.11 -80.62
CA GLN A 3 8.98 39.78 -80.11
C GLN A 3 10.11 39.69 -79.05
N LYS A 4 10.98 40.69 -78.90
CA LYS A 4 12.10 40.66 -77.96
C LYS A 4 11.70 41.11 -76.52
N LYS A 5 10.56 41.77 -76.35
CA LYS A 5 10.12 42.24 -75.04
C LYS A 5 9.43 41.15 -74.23
N TYR A 6 8.86 40.13 -74.82
CA TYR A 6 8.18 39.05 -74.13
C TYR A 6 9.13 38.02 -73.58
N TYR A 7 10.30 37.82 -74.12
CA TYR A 7 11.29 36.88 -73.60
C TYR A 7 11.99 37.41 -72.36
N LEU A 8 12.07 38.73 -72.21
CA LEU A 8 12.70 39.31 -71.03
C LEU A 8 11.78 39.25 -69.76
N ILE A 9 10.47 39.30 -69.98
CA ILE A 9 9.45 39.20 -68.94
C ILE A 9 9.27 37.74 -68.49
N LEU A 10 9.40 36.79 -69.43
CA LEU A 10 9.32 35.35 -69.04
C LEU A 10 10.55 34.88 -68.30
N LEU A 11 11.73 35.49 -68.52
CA LEU A 11 12.96 35.14 -67.80
C LEU A 11 12.97 35.70 -66.39
N LEU A 12 12.28 36.81 -66.12
CA LEU A 12 12.14 37.40 -64.76
C LEU A 12 11.12 36.66 -63.85
N ILE A 13 10.15 35.97 -64.49
CA ILE A 13 9.15 35.17 -63.72
C ILE A 13 9.72 33.79 -63.28
N LEU A 14 10.73 33.27 -64.00
CA LEU A 14 11.36 31.98 -63.66
C LEU A 14 12.42 32.08 -62.55
N ILE A 15 12.89 33.29 -62.23
CA ILE A 15 13.90 33.48 -61.15
C ILE A 15 13.23 33.66 -59.74
N SER A 16 11.93 33.96 -59.69
CA SER A 16 11.20 34.19 -58.46
C SER A 16 10.65 32.92 -57.76
N PHE A 17 10.84 31.72 -58.33
CA PHE A 17 10.32 30.47 -57.76
C PHE A 17 11.38 29.57 -57.16
N SER A 18 12.62 30.02 -56.97
CA SER A 18 13.70 29.20 -56.34
C SER A 18 14.00 29.52 -54.88
N PHE A 19 13.15 30.34 -54.23
CA PHE A 19 13.15 30.41 -52.76
C PHE A 19 12.19 29.38 -52.21
N SER A 20 12.53 28.09 -52.43
CA SER A 20 11.94 26.99 -51.72
C SER A 20 12.27 27.14 -50.22
N CYS A 21 11.21 27.31 -49.45
CA CYS A 21 11.24 27.19 -48.01
C CYS A 21 12.11 25.99 -47.57
N LYS A 22 13.31 26.23 -47.10
CA LYS A 22 13.89 25.36 -46.07
C LYS A 22 12.96 25.49 -44.88
N LYS A 23 11.98 24.59 -44.77
CA LYS A 23 11.42 24.24 -43.48
C LYS A 23 12.63 23.90 -42.61
N ASN A 24 13.00 24.82 -41.74
CA ASN A 24 13.69 24.44 -40.54
C ASN A 24 12.75 23.44 -39.83
N GLU A 25 13.00 22.17 -40.03
CA GLU A 25 12.66 21.20 -39.00
C GLU A 25 13.36 21.70 -37.74
N VAL A 26 12.63 22.46 -36.96
CA VAL A 26 12.88 22.58 -35.54
C VAL A 26 12.76 21.14 -35.08
N LYS A 27 13.90 20.42 -35.07
CA LYS A 27 14.02 19.27 -34.24
C LYS A 27 13.66 19.78 -32.86
N ASN A 28 12.44 19.47 -32.43
CA ASN A 28 12.11 19.41 -31.05
C ASN A 28 12.98 18.29 -30.46
N ASP A 29 14.26 18.58 -30.26
CA ASP A 29 15.07 18.02 -29.20
C ASP A 29 14.52 18.61 -27.88
N ALA A 30 13.19 18.44 -27.65
CA ALA A 30 12.69 18.32 -26.30
C ALA A 30 13.47 17.11 -25.79
N GLN A 31 14.52 17.40 -25.02
CA GLN A 31 15.20 16.43 -24.19
C GLN A 31 14.13 15.48 -23.65
N GLN A 32 14.11 14.30 -24.20
CA GLN A 32 13.43 13.17 -23.59
C GLN A 32 14.20 12.96 -22.29
N LYS A 33 13.85 13.75 -21.27
CA LYS A 33 14.28 13.51 -19.90
C LYS A 33 13.90 12.05 -19.71
N ASN A 34 14.89 11.17 -19.68
CA ASN A 34 14.66 9.75 -19.44
C ASN A 34 13.69 9.66 -18.27
N ALA A 35 12.47 9.19 -18.56
CA ALA A 35 11.44 9.10 -17.56
C ALA A 35 12.00 8.24 -16.41
N VAL A 36 11.87 8.73 -15.19
CA VAL A 36 12.28 7.97 -14.02
C VAL A 36 11.53 6.64 -14.05
N LYS A 37 12.28 5.53 -14.06
CA LYS A 37 11.68 4.18 -14.01
C LYS A 37 11.84 3.59 -12.61
N VAL A 38 10.76 3.02 -12.11
CA VAL A 38 10.65 2.45 -10.76
C VAL A 38 10.38 0.96 -10.87
N GLY A 39 11.05 0.16 -10.05
CA GLY A 39 10.80 -1.27 -9.90
C GLY A 39 10.01 -1.57 -8.62
N LEU A 40 9.16 -2.60 -8.64
CA LEU A 40 8.47 -3.07 -7.45
C LEU A 40 8.32 -4.60 -7.50
N VAL A 41 8.60 -5.25 -6.37
CA VAL A 41 8.35 -6.68 -6.18
C VAL A 41 7.26 -6.84 -5.14
N PHE A 42 6.17 -7.54 -5.50
CA PHE A 42 5.04 -7.80 -4.63
C PHE A 42 5.36 -8.80 -3.53
N ASP A 43 4.58 -8.72 -2.44
CA ASP A 43 4.50 -9.75 -1.40
C ASP A 43 3.62 -10.93 -1.84
N VAL A 44 3.61 -11.99 -1.04
CA VAL A 44 2.74 -13.16 -1.20
C VAL A 44 1.27 -12.73 -1.33
N GLY A 45 0.56 -13.30 -2.28
CA GLY A 45 -0.80 -12.90 -2.63
C GLY A 45 -0.85 -12.05 -3.90
N GLY A 46 0.23 -11.31 -4.20
CA GLY A 46 0.40 -10.59 -5.45
C GLY A 46 -0.68 -9.53 -5.71
N LYS A 47 -0.72 -9.06 -6.95
CA LYS A 47 -1.72 -8.10 -7.40
C LYS A 47 -3.12 -8.72 -7.40
N GLY A 48 -4.10 -7.95 -6.92
CA GLY A 48 -5.50 -8.36 -6.85
C GLY A 48 -5.95 -8.79 -5.46
N ASP A 49 -5.10 -8.63 -4.45
CA ASP A 49 -5.42 -8.97 -3.06
C ASP A 49 -6.46 -8.04 -2.40
N LYS A 50 -6.83 -6.94 -3.07
CA LYS A 50 -7.72 -5.88 -2.57
C LYS A 50 -7.27 -5.26 -1.24
N SER A 51 -5.97 -5.35 -0.93
CA SER A 51 -5.36 -5.01 0.34
C SER A 51 -3.96 -4.42 0.11
N PHE A 52 -2.94 -5.01 0.69
CA PHE A 52 -1.56 -4.54 0.81
C PHE A 52 -0.84 -4.35 -0.54
N ASN A 53 -0.86 -5.38 -1.40
CA ASN A 53 -0.20 -5.30 -2.71
C ASN A 53 -0.92 -4.34 -3.66
N ASP A 54 -2.27 -4.34 -3.65
CA ASP A 54 -3.05 -3.39 -4.45
C ASP A 54 -2.82 -1.95 -3.97
N ALA A 55 -2.66 -1.72 -2.65
CA ALA A 55 -2.30 -0.40 -2.12
C ALA A 55 -0.94 0.07 -2.67
N ALA A 56 0.09 -0.80 -2.65
CA ALA A 56 1.39 -0.47 -3.22
C ALA A 56 1.31 -0.16 -4.73
N TYR A 57 0.55 -0.96 -5.48
CA TYR A 57 0.32 -0.74 -6.90
C TYR A 57 -0.39 0.58 -7.19
N ASN A 58 -1.38 0.96 -6.37
CA ASN A 58 -2.09 2.23 -6.51
C ASN A 58 -1.15 3.43 -6.35
N GLY A 59 -0.18 3.35 -5.45
CA GLY A 59 0.87 4.37 -5.29
C GLY A 59 1.71 4.55 -6.56
N LEU A 60 2.10 3.45 -7.24
CA LEU A 60 2.81 3.49 -8.51
C LEU A 60 1.96 4.13 -9.62
N VAL A 61 0.69 3.71 -9.75
CA VAL A 61 -0.23 4.23 -10.78
C VAL A 61 -0.45 5.73 -10.61
N ARG A 62 -0.65 6.19 -9.37
CA ARG A 62 -0.78 7.62 -9.06
C ARG A 62 0.49 8.39 -9.41
N ALA A 63 1.67 7.86 -9.05
CA ALA A 63 2.94 8.48 -9.38
C ALA A 63 3.19 8.52 -10.90
N LYS A 64 2.78 7.49 -11.64
CA LYS A 64 2.82 7.50 -13.12
C LYS A 64 1.97 8.62 -13.70
N THR A 65 0.74 8.75 -13.19
CA THR A 65 -0.21 9.78 -13.65
C THR A 65 0.32 11.19 -13.37
N ASP A 66 0.80 11.45 -12.16
CA ASP A 66 1.13 12.81 -11.71
C ASP A 66 2.55 13.24 -12.09
N PHE A 67 3.49 12.30 -12.18
CA PHE A 67 4.91 12.60 -12.39
C PHE A 67 5.45 12.15 -13.74
N GLY A 68 4.67 11.39 -14.53
CA GLY A 68 5.12 10.85 -15.82
C GLY A 68 6.26 9.82 -15.66
N ILE A 69 6.33 9.11 -14.54
CA ILE A 69 7.27 8.00 -14.35
C ILE A 69 6.82 6.78 -15.17
N ASP A 70 7.75 5.86 -15.41
CA ASP A 70 7.40 4.50 -15.82
C ASP A 70 7.75 3.51 -14.71
N PHE A 71 7.15 2.30 -14.74
CA PHE A 71 7.45 1.30 -13.74
C PHE A 71 7.39 -0.14 -14.27
N GLU A 72 8.12 -1.01 -13.60
CA GLU A 72 8.12 -2.46 -13.82
C GLU A 72 7.78 -3.16 -12.51
N VAL A 73 6.87 -4.14 -12.57
CA VAL A 73 6.46 -4.92 -11.39
C VAL A 73 6.77 -6.39 -11.61
N ILE A 74 7.18 -7.07 -10.53
CA ILE A 74 7.38 -8.51 -10.51
C ILE A 74 6.53 -9.10 -9.39
N ASP A 75 5.79 -10.16 -9.74
CA ASP A 75 5.05 -10.98 -8.78
C ASP A 75 5.82 -12.30 -8.61
N PRO A 76 6.50 -12.51 -7.46
CA PRO A 76 7.26 -13.73 -7.21
C PRO A 76 6.38 -14.92 -6.80
N GLY A 77 5.05 -14.79 -6.84
CA GLY A 77 4.12 -15.87 -6.56
C GLY A 77 4.10 -16.32 -5.10
N ASP A 78 4.93 -17.28 -4.74
CA ASP A 78 5.06 -17.78 -3.36
C ASP A 78 6.13 -17.05 -2.53
N GLY A 79 6.82 -16.10 -3.13
CA GLY A 79 7.88 -15.31 -2.48
C GLY A 79 9.25 -16.02 -2.44
N SER A 80 9.41 -17.21 -3.02
CA SER A 80 10.70 -17.94 -3.02
C SER A 80 11.76 -17.22 -3.86
N ASP A 81 11.37 -16.58 -4.95
CA ASP A 81 12.26 -15.90 -5.91
C ASP A 81 12.42 -14.39 -5.65
N ARG A 82 12.06 -13.89 -4.47
CA ARG A 82 12.05 -12.45 -4.16
C ARG A 82 13.42 -11.77 -4.27
N GLU A 83 14.49 -12.43 -3.80
CA GLU A 83 15.86 -11.90 -3.96
C GLU A 83 16.24 -11.80 -5.44
N SER A 84 15.97 -12.84 -6.21
CA SER A 84 16.22 -12.87 -7.66
C SER A 84 15.44 -11.77 -8.39
N ALA A 85 14.17 -11.55 -8.01
CA ALA A 85 13.32 -10.50 -8.55
C ALA A 85 13.88 -9.10 -8.26
N LEU A 86 14.26 -8.82 -7.01
CA LEU A 86 14.90 -7.55 -6.63
C LEU A 86 16.21 -7.33 -7.40
N ARG A 87 17.05 -8.34 -7.49
CA ARG A 87 18.34 -8.30 -8.19
C ARG A 87 18.16 -8.06 -9.70
N LYS A 88 17.15 -8.68 -10.30
CA LYS A 88 16.79 -8.44 -11.71
C LYS A 88 16.42 -6.97 -11.96
N LEU A 89 15.57 -6.38 -11.11
CA LEU A 89 15.21 -4.96 -11.22
C LEU A 89 16.43 -4.05 -10.97
N ALA A 90 17.28 -4.37 -9.99
CA ALA A 90 18.46 -3.58 -9.66
C ALA A 90 19.53 -3.61 -10.78
N SER A 91 19.63 -4.72 -11.51
CA SER A 91 20.53 -4.87 -12.64
C SER A 91 20.07 -4.12 -13.90
N ASN A 92 18.80 -3.72 -13.97
CA ASN A 92 18.30 -2.91 -15.08
C ASN A 92 18.76 -1.45 -14.93
N ASN A 93 19.57 -0.97 -15.88
CA ASN A 93 20.14 0.38 -15.85
C ASN A 93 19.10 1.50 -15.89
N GLU A 94 17.92 1.25 -16.45
CA GLU A 94 16.84 2.23 -16.54
C GLU A 94 16.11 2.45 -15.19
N ILE A 95 16.13 1.46 -14.30
CA ILE A 95 15.44 1.53 -13.01
C ILE A 95 16.35 2.19 -11.98
N GLY A 96 15.89 3.27 -11.39
CA GLY A 96 16.65 4.04 -10.39
C GLY A 96 16.22 3.81 -8.94
N LEU A 97 14.94 3.44 -8.72
CA LEU A 97 14.34 3.18 -7.41
C LEU A 97 13.62 1.83 -7.45
N ILE A 98 13.86 0.98 -6.46
CA ILE A 98 13.28 -0.37 -6.38
C ILE A 98 12.60 -0.55 -5.01
N PHE A 99 11.35 -1.06 -5.02
CA PHE A 99 10.61 -1.40 -3.81
C PHE A 99 10.51 -2.91 -3.62
N GLY A 100 10.71 -3.36 -2.38
CA GLY A 100 10.25 -4.65 -1.88
C GLY A 100 9.03 -4.44 -0.98
N ILE A 101 7.94 -5.14 -1.26
CA ILE A 101 6.68 -4.97 -0.54
C ILE A 101 6.52 -6.09 0.48
N GLY A 102 6.60 -5.73 1.77
CA GLY A 102 6.42 -6.66 2.88
C GLY A 102 7.69 -6.94 3.68
N PHE A 103 7.49 -7.34 4.92
CA PHE A 103 8.56 -7.60 5.89
C PHE A 103 9.50 -8.74 5.47
N ILE A 104 9.02 -9.64 4.61
CA ILE A 104 9.79 -10.77 4.08
C ILE A 104 11.00 -10.31 3.25
N PHE A 105 10.98 -9.08 2.72
CA PHE A 105 12.07 -8.52 1.92
C PHE A 105 13.18 -7.88 2.75
N THR A 106 13.01 -7.74 4.07
CA THR A 106 13.92 -6.95 4.92
C THR A 106 15.37 -7.35 4.76
N GLU A 107 15.69 -8.65 4.79
CA GLU A 107 17.08 -9.13 4.70
C GLU A 107 17.60 -9.02 3.27
N ASP A 108 16.83 -9.48 2.30
CA ASP A 108 17.22 -9.47 0.89
C ASP A 108 17.51 -8.05 0.40
N ILE A 109 16.63 -7.09 0.71
CA ILE A 109 16.78 -5.70 0.25
C ILE A 109 17.96 -4.98 0.91
N ASN A 110 18.29 -5.33 2.16
CA ASN A 110 19.50 -4.82 2.81
C ASN A 110 20.78 -5.27 2.08
N ASN A 111 20.85 -6.53 1.68
CA ASN A 111 22.00 -7.09 0.98
C ASN A 111 22.10 -6.49 -0.42
N ILE A 112 21.00 -6.44 -1.16
CA ILE A 112 20.96 -5.90 -2.52
C ILE A 112 21.27 -4.40 -2.53
N ALA A 113 20.80 -3.63 -1.55
CA ALA A 113 21.13 -2.22 -1.45
C ALA A 113 22.63 -1.95 -1.29
N LYS A 114 23.36 -2.83 -0.60
CA LYS A 114 24.83 -2.78 -0.49
C LYS A 114 25.51 -3.13 -1.81
N ASP A 115 24.98 -4.15 -2.52
CA ASP A 115 25.54 -4.60 -3.81
C ASP A 115 25.33 -3.56 -4.92
N PHE A 116 24.29 -2.74 -4.84
CA PHE A 116 23.93 -1.72 -5.83
C PHE A 116 23.89 -0.29 -5.25
N PRO A 117 25.04 0.27 -4.82
CA PRO A 117 25.09 1.57 -4.13
C PRO A 117 24.62 2.75 -4.99
N GLY A 118 24.63 2.61 -6.32
CA GLY A 118 24.12 3.61 -7.26
C GLY A 118 22.58 3.65 -7.42
N LYS A 119 21.88 2.63 -6.91
CA LYS A 119 20.41 2.54 -6.93
C LYS A 119 19.83 3.00 -5.61
N LYS A 120 18.51 3.32 -5.61
CA LYS A 120 17.76 3.60 -4.39
C LYS A 120 16.76 2.47 -4.14
N PHE A 121 16.50 2.21 -2.86
CA PHE A 121 15.63 1.13 -2.43
C PHE A 121 14.61 1.62 -1.42
N GLY A 122 13.43 1.02 -1.44
CA GLY A 122 12.40 1.19 -0.42
C GLY A 122 11.87 -0.17 0.02
N CYS A 123 11.65 -0.35 1.31
CA CYS A 123 11.00 -1.54 1.84
C CYS A 123 9.77 -1.13 2.66
N ILE A 124 8.61 -1.62 2.25
CA ILE A 124 7.37 -1.46 3.00
C ILE A 124 7.28 -2.55 4.07
N ASP A 125 6.84 -2.20 5.26
CA ASP A 125 6.81 -3.09 6.44
C ASP A 125 8.18 -3.63 6.82
N TYR A 126 9.19 -2.79 6.69
CA TYR A 126 10.55 -3.18 7.05
C TYR A 126 10.64 -3.59 8.53
N SER A 127 11.15 -4.80 8.78
CA SER A 127 11.40 -5.27 10.14
C SER A 127 12.66 -4.61 10.72
N VAL A 128 12.47 -3.62 11.59
CA VAL A 128 13.58 -2.88 12.19
C VAL A 128 14.32 -3.76 13.21
N ASP A 129 15.59 -3.98 12.95
CA ASP A 129 16.55 -4.55 13.89
C ASP A 129 17.51 -3.45 14.32
N THR A 130 17.40 -2.97 15.55
CA THR A 130 18.20 -1.85 16.07
C THR A 130 19.68 -2.19 16.20
N THR A 131 20.06 -3.46 16.08
CA THR A 131 21.48 -3.91 16.08
C THR A 131 22.12 -3.83 14.70
N LYS A 132 21.33 -3.64 13.63
CA LYS A 132 21.81 -3.60 12.24
C LYS A 132 21.75 -2.19 11.68
N THR A 133 22.77 -1.84 10.89
CA THR A 133 22.80 -0.58 10.16
C THR A 133 22.05 -0.69 8.84
N ILE A 134 21.15 0.24 8.57
CA ILE A 134 20.42 0.34 7.31
C ILE A 134 21.33 1.00 6.26
N PRO A 135 21.44 0.46 5.03
CA PRO A 135 22.20 1.08 3.95
C PRO A 135 21.70 2.51 3.64
N PRO A 136 22.59 3.46 3.35
CA PRO A 136 22.21 4.87 3.16
C PRO A 136 21.35 5.13 1.91
N ASN A 137 21.27 4.16 1.01
CA ASN A 137 20.44 4.16 -0.19
C ASN A 137 19.14 3.37 -0.04
N LEU A 138 18.79 2.93 1.17
CA LEU A 138 17.56 2.22 1.51
C LEU A 138 16.72 3.06 2.46
N ILE A 139 15.44 3.29 2.10
CA ILE A 139 14.42 3.80 3.01
C ILE A 139 13.59 2.62 3.56
N ALA A 140 13.62 2.46 4.87
CA ALA A 140 12.85 1.48 5.62
C ALA A 140 11.55 2.13 6.13
N LEU A 141 10.42 1.70 5.60
CA LEU A 141 9.10 2.23 5.93
C LEU A 141 8.42 1.22 6.86
N GLU A 142 8.29 1.55 8.13
CA GLU A 142 7.52 0.78 9.10
C GLU A 142 6.24 1.52 9.46
N PHE A 143 5.19 0.77 9.78
CA PHE A 143 3.94 1.33 10.27
C PHE A 143 3.72 0.94 11.73
N LYS A 144 2.97 1.78 12.42
CA LYS A 144 2.51 1.49 13.78
C LYS A 144 1.12 0.86 13.71
N GLU A 145 1.08 -0.36 13.22
CA GLU A 145 -0.15 -1.12 13.01
C GLU A 145 -0.94 -1.27 14.31
N GLU A 146 -0.24 -1.35 15.43
CA GLU A 146 -0.83 -1.39 16.77
C GLU A 146 -1.69 -0.16 17.06
N GLU A 147 -1.32 1.03 16.57
CA GLU A 147 -2.08 2.26 16.78
C GLU A 147 -3.41 2.25 15.99
N GLY A 148 -3.35 1.90 14.70
CA GLY A 148 -4.54 1.77 13.85
C GLY A 148 -5.46 0.66 14.35
N SER A 149 -4.91 -0.51 14.66
CA SER A 149 -5.67 -1.66 15.16
C SER A 149 -6.30 -1.43 16.53
N PHE A 150 -5.70 -0.59 17.38
CA PHE A 150 -6.32 -0.18 18.65
C PHE A 150 -7.63 0.58 18.39
N LEU A 151 -7.65 1.50 17.43
CA LEU A 151 -8.89 2.21 17.07
C LEU A 151 -9.95 1.25 16.53
N ILE A 152 -9.54 0.28 15.71
CA ILE A 152 -10.42 -0.78 15.19
C ILE A 152 -10.98 -1.65 16.32
N GLY A 153 -10.14 -2.00 17.30
CA GLY A 153 -10.57 -2.71 18.50
C GLY A 153 -11.59 -1.92 19.32
N ALA A 154 -11.37 -0.61 19.47
CA ALA A 154 -12.32 0.26 20.16
C ALA A 154 -13.67 0.35 19.39
N ILE A 155 -13.64 0.46 18.06
CA ILE A 155 -14.86 0.43 17.23
C ILE A 155 -15.60 -0.89 17.43
N ALA A 156 -14.90 -2.03 17.33
CA ALA A 156 -15.50 -3.35 17.50
C ALA A 156 -16.09 -3.54 18.91
N GLY A 157 -15.34 -3.18 19.96
CA GLY A 157 -15.78 -3.30 21.35
C GLY A 157 -16.97 -2.43 21.71
N LEU A 158 -17.10 -1.24 21.11
CA LEU A 158 -18.24 -0.34 21.27
C LEU A 158 -19.48 -0.74 20.43
N THR A 159 -19.29 -1.58 19.40
CA THR A 159 -20.33 -1.92 18.43
C THR A 159 -20.87 -3.34 18.61
N THR A 160 -20.07 -4.26 19.14
CA THR A 160 -20.47 -5.66 19.35
C THR A 160 -21.75 -5.78 20.18
N LYS A 161 -22.61 -6.72 19.81
CA LYS A 161 -23.85 -7.06 20.52
C LYS A 161 -23.74 -8.36 21.32
N THR A 162 -22.70 -9.17 21.03
CA THR A 162 -22.49 -10.48 21.65
C THR A 162 -21.39 -10.49 22.70
N ASN A 163 -20.65 -9.38 22.84
CA ASN A 163 -19.40 -9.33 23.60
C ASN A 163 -18.38 -10.39 23.15
N LYS A 164 -18.42 -10.75 21.86
CA LYS A 164 -17.43 -11.62 21.23
C LYS A 164 -17.10 -11.04 19.84
N VAL A 165 -15.83 -10.83 19.61
CA VAL A 165 -15.30 -10.37 18.33
C VAL A 165 -14.18 -11.30 17.87
N GLY A 166 -13.84 -11.28 16.58
CA GLY A 166 -12.82 -12.14 16.02
C GLY A 166 -11.64 -11.36 15.49
N PHE A 167 -10.49 -12.02 15.41
CA PHE A 167 -9.30 -11.60 14.67
C PHE A 167 -8.84 -12.74 13.76
N LEU A 168 -8.59 -12.43 12.48
CA LEU A 168 -8.08 -13.36 11.48
C LEU A 168 -6.73 -12.85 10.96
N GLY A 169 -5.62 -13.42 11.44
CA GLY A 169 -4.28 -13.14 10.94
C GLY A 169 -3.91 -14.04 9.75
N GLY A 170 -3.07 -13.57 8.83
CA GLY A 170 -2.53 -14.39 7.75
C GLY A 170 -1.57 -15.45 8.29
N MET A 171 -0.42 -15.04 8.81
CA MET A 171 0.53 -15.90 9.51
C MET A 171 0.93 -15.28 10.84
N GLU A 172 1.29 -16.13 11.79
CA GLU A 172 1.82 -15.66 13.07
C GLU A 172 3.25 -15.13 12.88
N SER A 173 3.40 -13.81 12.94
CA SER A 173 4.66 -13.10 12.78
C SER A 173 4.68 -11.87 13.68
N ALA A 174 5.87 -11.31 13.93
CA ALA A 174 6.01 -10.11 14.75
C ALA A 174 5.16 -8.93 14.21
N LEU A 175 5.07 -8.80 12.87
CA LEU A 175 4.24 -7.77 12.24
C LEU A 175 2.75 -8.00 12.52
N ILE A 176 2.23 -9.22 12.26
CA ILE A 176 0.79 -9.50 12.43
C ILE A 176 0.39 -9.48 13.90
N LYS A 177 1.34 -9.76 14.81
CA LYS A 177 1.12 -9.56 16.27
C LYS A 177 0.87 -8.09 16.63
N LYS A 178 1.45 -7.11 15.94
CA LYS A 178 1.11 -5.70 16.20
C LYS A 178 -0.36 -5.41 15.93
N PHE A 179 -0.91 -5.96 14.82
CA PHE A 179 -2.35 -5.84 14.52
C PHE A 179 -3.21 -6.52 15.59
N GLU A 180 -2.88 -7.76 15.97
CA GLU A 180 -3.60 -8.52 16.98
C GLU A 180 -3.58 -7.81 18.33
N GLU A 181 -2.40 -7.44 18.82
CA GLU A 181 -2.25 -6.84 20.13
C GLU A 181 -2.90 -5.45 20.22
N GLY A 182 -2.73 -4.64 19.17
CA GLY A 182 -3.45 -3.36 19.06
C GLY A 182 -4.96 -3.55 19.13
N TYR A 183 -5.50 -4.48 18.35
CA TYR A 183 -6.92 -4.81 18.33
C TYR A 183 -7.44 -5.28 19.70
N LYS A 184 -6.76 -6.24 20.32
CA LYS A 184 -7.11 -6.76 21.68
C LYS A 184 -7.13 -5.66 22.73
N GLN A 185 -6.09 -4.82 22.74
CA GLN A 185 -5.99 -3.72 23.70
C GLN A 185 -7.09 -2.68 23.47
N GLY A 186 -7.41 -2.37 22.21
CA GLY A 186 -8.50 -1.47 21.87
C GLY A 186 -9.87 -1.99 22.30
N VAL A 187 -10.15 -3.28 22.05
CA VAL A 187 -11.38 -3.95 22.54
C VAL A 187 -11.46 -3.87 24.05
N SER A 188 -10.41 -4.31 24.74
CA SER A 188 -10.39 -4.36 26.23
C SER A 188 -10.49 -2.97 26.85
N TYR A 189 -9.95 -1.94 26.22
CA TYR A 189 -10.00 -0.56 26.71
C TYR A 189 -11.43 -0.01 26.82
N VAL A 190 -12.31 -0.39 25.90
CA VAL A 190 -13.69 0.11 25.85
C VAL A 190 -14.72 -0.90 26.37
N ASN A 191 -14.40 -2.19 26.32
CA ASN A 191 -15.28 -3.29 26.71
C ASN A 191 -14.45 -4.44 27.31
N PRO A 192 -14.09 -4.37 28.61
CA PRO A 192 -13.23 -5.37 29.26
C PRO A 192 -13.80 -6.80 29.29
N ASP A 193 -15.14 -6.94 29.20
CA ASP A 193 -15.82 -8.24 29.21
C ASP A 193 -15.90 -8.88 27.82
N CYS A 194 -15.51 -8.16 26.77
CA CYS A 194 -15.54 -8.65 25.40
C CYS A 194 -14.43 -9.66 25.14
N LYS A 195 -14.78 -10.82 24.61
CA LYS A 195 -13.82 -11.88 24.23
C LYS A 195 -13.37 -11.69 22.79
N VAL A 196 -12.05 -11.79 22.56
CA VAL A 196 -11.47 -11.79 21.22
C VAL A 196 -11.09 -13.21 20.84
N LEU A 197 -11.73 -13.77 19.80
CA LEU A 197 -11.39 -15.05 19.20
C LEU A 197 -10.27 -14.83 18.18
N ILE A 198 -9.11 -15.46 18.40
CA ILE A 198 -7.92 -15.27 17.56
C ILE A 198 -7.68 -16.53 16.76
N ALA A 199 -7.44 -16.36 15.45
CA ALA A 199 -7.00 -17.44 14.57
C ALA A 199 -6.09 -16.92 13.47
N TYR A 200 -5.23 -17.80 12.97
CA TYR A 200 -4.34 -17.56 11.84
C TYR A 200 -4.65 -18.52 10.71
N VAL A 201 -4.53 -18.04 9.47
CA VAL A 201 -4.81 -18.87 8.28
C VAL A 201 -3.75 -19.95 8.11
N SER A 202 -2.47 -19.62 8.34
CA SER A 202 -1.34 -20.55 8.22
C SER A 202 -0.18 -20.15 9.16
N VAL A 203 0.79 -21.02 9.27
CA VAL A 203 2.09 -20.76 9.95
C VAL A 203 3.15 -20.23 8.96
N THR A 204 2.83 -20.17 7.67
CA THR A 204 3.71 -19.67 6.60
C THR A 204 3.06 -18.52 5.83
N GLY A 205 3.79 -17.89 4.91
CA GLY A 205 3.29 -16.85 4.02
C GLY A 205 2.07 -17.25 3.18
N ASP A 206 1.81 -18.56 2.99
CA ASP A 206 0.59 -19.03 2.34
C ASP A 206 -0.70 -18.57 3.03
N GLY A 207 -0.58 -18.15 4.30
CA GLY A 207 -1.66 -17.53 5.06
C GLY A 207 -2.20 -16.25 4.45
N PHE A 208 -1.45 -15.60 3.57
CA PHE A 208 -1.90 -14.39 2.88
C PHE A 208 -2.55 -14.63 1.52
N LYS A 209 -2.59 -15.88 1.02
CA LYS A 209 -3.13 -16.21 -0.32
C LYS A 209 -4.16 -17.36 -0.32
N ASN A 210 -4.83 -17.61 0.78
CA ASN A 210 -5.80 -18.70 0.91
C ASN A 210 -7.20 -18.22 1.36
N PRO A 211 -8.02 -17.62 0.46
CA PRO A 211 -9.37 -17.14 0.79
C PRO A 211 -10.29 -18.25 1.30
N SER A 212 -10.16 -19.48 0.78
CA SER A 212 -10.98 -20.60 1.22
C SER A 212 -10.78 -20.92 2.70
N LYS A 213 -9.52 -20.95 3.17
CA LYS A 213 -9.21 -21.17 4.59
C LYS A 213 -9.61 -19.96 5.43
N GLY A 214 -9.43 -18.74 4.92
CA GLY A 214 -9.92 -17.52 5.56
C GLY A 214 -11.43 -17.58 5.81
N LYS A 215 -12.22 -18.04 4.83
CA LYS A 215 -13.67 -18.23 4.96
C LYS A 215 -14.03 -19.28 6.02
N GLU A 216 -13.39 -20.45 5.98
CA GLU A 216 -13.62 -21.54 6.94
C GLU A 216 -13.43 -21.08 8.37
N ILE A 217 -12.30 -20.40 8.65
CA ILE A 217 -11.99 -19.89 9.98
C ILE A 217 -12.98 -18.82 10.40
N SER A 218 -13.34 -17.89 9.52
CA SER A 218 -14.31 -16.83 9.81
C SER A 218 -15.69 -17.37 10.11
N LEU A 219 -16.17 -18.36 9.35
CA LEU A 219 -17.42 -19.06 9.65
C LEU A 219 -17.38 -19.69 11.03
N SER A 220 -16.29 -20.38 11.38
CA SER A 220 -16.09 -20.96 12.71
C SER A 220 -16.15 -19.90 13.82
N GLN A 221 -15.49 -18.74 13.64
CA GLN A 221 -15.53 -17.65 14.62
C GLN A 221 -16.95 -17.08 14.79
N TYR A 222 -17.71 -16.88 13.70
CA TYR A 222 -19.10 -16.43 13.77
C TYR A 222 -20.00 -17.47 14.44
N GLN A 223 -19.85 -18.76 14.15
CA GLN A 223 -20.58 -19.84 14.82
C GLN A 223 -20.25 -19.95 16.30
N ASN A 224 -19.03 -19.58 16.72
CA ASN A 224 -18.62 -19.49 18.10
C ASN A 224 -19.08 -18.19 18.79
N GLY A 225 -19.90 -17.38 18.11
CA GLY A 225 -20.61 -16.24 18.67
C GLY A 225 -19.95 -14.89 18.42
N ALA A 226 -18.88 -14.79 17.64
CA ALA A 226 -18.39 -13.50 17.19
C ALA A 226 -19.46 -12.84 16.29
N ASP A 227 -19.63 -11.53 16.41
CA ASP A 227 -20.51 -10.76 15.53
C ASP A 227 -19.76 -9.75 14.66
N ILE A 228 -18.48 -9.54 14.96
CA ILE A 228 -17.56 -8.68 14.22
C ILE A 228 -16.21 -9.39 14.13
N ILE A 229 -15.63 -9.50 12.94
CA ILE A 229 -14.28 -10.06 12.74
C ILE A 229 -13.41 -9.04 12.00
N TYR A 230 -12.22 -8.77 12.54
CA TYR A 230 -11.17 -7.99 11.90
C TYR A 230 -10.13 -8.91 11.29
N HIS A 231 -9.63 -8.61 10.08
CA HIS A 231 -8.54 -9.37 9.50
C HIS A 231 -7.28 -8.55 9.24
N ALA A 232 -6.14 -9.24 9.30
CA ALA A 232 -4.84 -8.81 8.82
C ALA A 232 -4.22 -9.98 8.04
N SER A 233 -4.79 -10.32 6.87
CA SER A 233 -4.51 -11.58 6.18
C SER A 233 -4.47 -11.44 4.64
N GLY A 234 -4.28 -10.23 4.10
CA GLY A 234 -4.15 -9.98 2.66
C GLY A 234 -5.29 -10.59 1.85
N LEU A 235 -4.98 -11.30 0.76
CA LEU A 235 -5.96 -11.95 -0.12
C LEU A 235 -6.88 -12.93 0.64
N SER A 236 -6.39 -13.58 1.70
CA SER A 236 -7.19 -14.50 2.53
C SER A 236 -8.38 -13.81 3.19
N GLY A 237 -8.29 -12.49 3.41
CA GLY A 237 -9.38 -11.66 3.95
C GLY A 237 -10.63 -11.62 3.07
N LEU A 238 -10.51 -11.89 1.76
CA LEU A 238 -11.69 -12.00 0.89
C LEU A 238 -12.64 -13.12 1.36
N GLY A 239 -12.08 -14.18 1.96
CA GLY A 239 -12.87 -15.26 2.57
C GLY A 239 -13.70 -14.77 3.78
N LEU A 240 -13.18 -13.84 4.59
CA LEU A 240 -13.93 -13.24 5.68
C LEU A 240 -15.17 -12.48 5.15
N PHE A 241 -15.02 -11.70 4.08
CA PHE A 241 -16.15 -10.95 3.52
C PHE A 241 -17.25 -11.87 2.98
N GLU A 242 -16.87 -13.00 2.40
CA GLU A 242 -17.84 -14.03 2.00
C GLU A 242 -18.55 -14.65 3.22
N ALA A 243 -17.81 -14.98 4.28
CA ALA A 243 -18.38 -15.48 5.52
C ALA A 243 -19.32 -14.48 6.17
N ALA A 244 -18.94 -13.18 6.20
CA ALA A 244 -19.75 -12.10 6.76
C ALA A 244 -21.10 -11.97 6.02
N LYS A 245 -21.10 -12.01 4.69
CA LYS A 245 -22.32 -12.03 3.87
C LYS A 245 -23.19 -13.26 4.16
N THR A 246 -22.60 -14.43 4.31
CA THR A 246 -23.29 -15.68 4.57
C THR A 246 -23.98 -15.66 5.94
N GLU A 247 -23.26 -15.26 6.99
CA GLU A 247 -23.74 -15.24 8.38
C GLU A 247 -24.49 -13.96 8.75
N LYS A 248 -24.57 -12.98 7.82
CA LYS A 248 -25.14 -11.64 8.06
C LYS A 248 -24.53 -10.97 9.29
N LYS A 249 -23.22 -11.07 9.40
CA LYS A 249 -22.38 -10.51 10.46
C LYS A 249 -21.46 -9.43 9.90
N LEU A 250 -20.72 -8.74 10.77
CA LEU A 250 -19.86 -7.65 10.35
C LEU A 250 -18.41 -8.10 10.20
N ALA A 251 -17.75 -7.58 9.18
CA ALA A 251 -16.31 -7.68 8.96
C ALA A 251 -15.63 -6.32 9.11
N ILE A 252 -14.35 -6.32 9.42
CA ILE A 252 -13.49 -5.14 9.38
C ILE A 252 -12.35 -5.42 8.42
N GLY A 253 -12.14 -4.52 7.47
CA GLY A 253 -11.11 -4.60 6.45
C GLY A 253 -9.74 -4.09 6.91
N VAL A 254 -8.72 -4.24 6.04
CA VAL A 254 -7.34 -3.82 6.30
C VAL A 254 -6.68 -3.22 5.05
N ASP A 255 -5.69 -2.38 5.24
CA ASP A 255 -4.83 -1.69 4.26
C ASP A 255 -5.57 -0.67 3.41
N LEU A 256 -6.63 -1.08 2.72
CA LEU A 256 -7.50 -0.23 1.90
C LEU A 256 -8.93 -0.18 2.46
N ASP A 257 -9.73 0.76 1.96
CA ASP A 257 -11.17 0.68 2.15
C ASP A 257 -11.73 -0.53 1.36
N GLN A 258 -12.12 -1.56 2.12
CA GLN A 258 -12.64 -2.81 1.56
C GLN A 258 -14.18 -2.89 1.61
N TYR A 259 -14.87 -1.75 1.74
CA TYR A 259 -16.35 -1.74 1.76
C TYR A 259 -16.97 -2.48 0.57
N LYS A 260 -16.37 -2.34 -0.62
CA LYS A 260 -16.88 -2.94 -1.86
C LYS A 260 -16.87 -4.47 -1.86
N GLU A 261 -16.07 -5.11 -1.00
CA GLU A 261 -15.97 -6.56 -0.93
C GLU A 261 -17.20 -7.21 -0.27
N ALA A 262 -17.86 -6.47 0.66
CA ALA A 262 -19.12 -6.90 1.27
C ALA A 262 -19.98 -5.67 1.66
N PRO A 263 -20.62 -4.98 0.69
CA PRO A 263 -21.43 -3.80 0.97
C PRO A 263 -22.52 -4.08 2.00
N GLY A 264 -22.58 -3.23 3.05
CA GLY A 264 -23.51 -3.38 4.16
C GLY A 264 -23.05 -4.32 5.28
N PHE A 265 -21.92 -5.04 5.09
CA PHE A 265 -21.34 -5.94 6.08
C PHE A 265 -19.92 -5.53 6.52
N VAL A 266 -19.33 -4.53 5.89
CA VAL A 266 -18.03 -3.99 6.32
C VAL A 266 -18.27 -2.81 7.25
N LEU A 267 -17.99 -3.02 8.54
CA LEU A 267 -18.14 -2.01 9.59
C LEU A 267 -17.23 -0.81 9.36
N THR A 268 -15.99 -1.08 9.03
CA THR A 268 -14.92 -0.13 8.68
C THR A 268 -13.74 -0.88 8.10
N SER A 269 -12.68 -0.16 7.70
CA SER A 269 -11.37 -0.74 7.37
C SER A 269 -10.27 0.01 8.11
N MET A 270 -9.29 -0.71 8.66
CA MET A 270 -8.05 -0.11 9.13
C MET A 270 -7.19 0.19 7.91
N VAL A 271 -7.11 1.45 7.52
CA VAL A 271 -6.31 1.85 6.36
C VAL A 271 -4.86 2.07 6.76
N LYS A 272 -3.96 1.53 5.94
CA LYS A 272 -2.52 1.69 6.04
C LYS A 272 -2.02 2.37 4.78
N MET A 273 -1.41 3.55 4.92
CA MET A 273 -1.11 4.47 3.82
C MET A 273 0.12 4.03 3.01
N VAL A 274 0.07 2.78 2.52
CA VAL A 274 1.13 2.19 1.69
C VAL A 274 1.24 2.91 0.36
N ASP A 275 0.10 3.21 -0.27
CA ASP A 275 0.01 3.95 -1.53
C ASP A 275 0.64 5.34 -1.42
N GLU A 276 0.35 6.07 -0.35
CA GLU A 276 0.93 7.38 -0.06
C GLU A 276 2.45 7.29 0.18
N SER A 277 2.88 6.26 0.91
CA SER A 277 4.30 6.05 1.21
C SER A 277 5.13 5.76 -0.05
N ILE A 278 4.60 4.94 -0.96
CA ILE A 278 5.19 4.68 -2.29
C ILE A 278 5.24 5.97 -3.10
N TYR A 279 4.10 6.66 -3.21
CA TYR A 279 3.96 7.89 -3.98
C TYR A 279 4.94 8.99 -3.50
N GLN A 280 5.01 9.23 -2.20
CA GLN A 280 5.91 10.25 -1.63
C GLN A 280 7.38 9.88 -1.80
N THR A 281 7.73 8.60 -1.64
CA THR A 281 9.12 8.14 -1.86
C THR A 281 9.54 8.31 -3.32
N ILE A 282 8.65 8.03 -4.28
CA ILE A 282 8.89 8.27 -5.70
C ILE A 282 9.06 9.77 -5.97
N LYS A 283 8.22 10.60 -5.37
CA LYS A 283 8.31 12.06 -5.50
C LYS A 283 9.66 12.57 -4.96
N GLU A 284 10.05 12.15 -3.77
CA GLU A 284 11.35 12.50 -3.16
C GLU A 284 12.51 12.06 -4.05
N PHE A 285 12.43 10.86 -4.64
CA PHE A 285 13.45 10.35 -5.56
C PHE A 285 13.52 11.20 -6.84
N LYS A 286 12.39 11.46 -7.49
CA LYS A 286 12.31 12.29 -8.70
C LYS A 286 12.86 13.70 -8.47
N ASP A 287 12.57 14.29 -7.31
CA ASP A 287 13.00 15.63 -6.93
C ASP A 287 14.48 15.68 -6.48
N GLY A 288 15.22 14.56 -6.48
CA GLY A 288 16.59 14.45 -6.00
C GLY A 288 16.73 14.61 -4.46
N LYS A 289 15.62 14.41 -3.73
CA LYS A 289 15.52 14.61 -2.28
C LYS A 289 15.47 13.28 -1.51
N PHE A 290 15.62 12.15 -2.20
CA PHE A 290 15.58 10.84 -1.56
C PHE A 290 16.60 10.75 -0.42
N LYS A 291 16.15 10.31 0.75
CA LYS A 291 16.98 10.04 1.92
C LYS A 291 16.70 8.63 2.42
N GLY A 292 17.74 7.83 2.57
CA GLY A 292 17.64 6.55 3.26
C GLY A 292 17.48 6.72 4.77
N GLY A 293 17.19 5.62 5.45
CA GLY A 293 16.94 5.58 6.88
C GLY A 293 15.57 5.00 7.23
N ILE A 294 15.12 5.15 8.48
CA ILE A 294 13.85 4.63 8.96
C ILE A 294 12.82 5.74 8.99
N LYS A 295 11.60 5.47 8.47
CA LYS A 295 10.40 6.27 8.71
C LYS A 295 9.37 5.39 9.42
N SER A 296 8.95 5.77 10.62
CA SER A 296 7.89 5.11 11.37
C SER A 296 6.60 5.92 11.26
N LEU A 297 5.53 5.31 10.76
CA LEU A 297 4.31 5.95 10.30
C LEU A 297 3.11 5.46 11.14
N GLY A 298 2.73 6.24 12.13
CA GLY A 298 1.58 5.99 13.01
C GLY A 298 0.39 6.91 12.74
N LEU A 299 -0.48 7.05 13.74
CA LEU A 299 -1.63 7.96 13.71
C LEU A 299 -1.19 9.42 13.60
N LYS A 300 -0.10 9.80 14.25
CA LYS A 300 0.45 11.16 14.23
C LYS A 300 0.93 11.56 12.84
N GLU A 301 1.55 10.64 12.12
CA GLU A 301 2.06 10.80 10.76
C GLU A 301 1.00 10.52 9.68
N ASN A 302 -0.25 10.22 10.07
CA ASN A 302 -1.31 9.73 9.19
C ASN A 302 -0.92 8.46 8.39
N GLY A 303 -0.04 7.63 8.95
CA GLY A 303 0.38 6.38 8.33
C GLY A 303 -0.65 5.26 8.46
N VAL A 304 -1.47 5.31 9.52
CA VAL A 304 -2.60 4.40 9.77
C VAL A 304 -3.82 5.19 10.18
N ASN A 305 -5.02 4.68 9.86
CA ASN A 305 -6.28 5.31 10.19
C ASN A 305 -7.44 4.30 10.10
N TYR A 306 -8.67 4.76 10.21
CA TYR A 306 -9.89 3.99 9.92
C TYR A 306 -10.81 4.74 8.95
N VAL A 307 -11.66 4.01 8.24
CA VAL A 307 -12.66 4.58 7.32
C VAL A 307 -13.92 4.98 8.08
N TYR A 308 -14.41 6.20 7.85
CA TYR A 308 -15.73 6.65 8.25
C TYR A 308 -16.32 7.54 7.16
N ASP A 309 -17.36 7.07 6.50
CA ASP A 309 -18.03 7.77 5.39
C ASP A 309 -19.52 7.42 5.30
N ASP A 310 -20.14 7.81 4.20
CA ASP A 310 -21.57 7.56 3.95
C ASP A 310 -21.93 6.06 3.86
N ASN A 311 -20.96 5.19 3.56
CA ASN A 311 -21.19 3.76 3.42
C ASN A 311 -21.35 3.06 4.78
N ASN A 312 -20.63 3.53 5.80
CA ASN A 312 -20.54 2.83 7.09
C ASN A 312 -21.10 3.61 8.29
N LYS A 313 -21.44 4.90 8.14
CA LYS A 313 -21.99 5.72 9.23
C LYS A 313 -23.23 5.14 9.92
N ASN A 314 -24.00 4.30 9.23
CA ASN A 314 -25.18 3.63 9.79
C ASN A 314 -24.81 2.35 10.58
N LEU A 315 -23.62 1.81 10.39
CA LEU A 315 -23.13 0.60 11.07
C LEU A 315 -22.45 0.92 12.40
N PHE A 316 -21.75 2.06 12.48
CA PHE A 316 -21.32 2.62 13.76
C PHE A 316 -21.61 4.12 13.84
N PRO A 317 -22.51 4.52 14.76
CA PRO A 317 -23.07 5.86 14.81
C PRO A 317 -22.05 6.89 15.33
N ASP A 318 -22.35 8.18 15.10
CA ASP A 318 -21.49 9.32 15.49
C ASP A 318 -21.01 9.28 16.95
N LYS A 319 -21.80 8.77 17.88
CA LYS A 319 -21.37 8.62 19.28
C LYS A 319 -20.17 7.69 19.42
N VAL A 320 -20.13 6.59 18.66
CA VAL A 320 -18.98 5.68 18.63
C VAL A 320 -17.79 6.39 18.01
N ARG A 321 -17.99 7.07 16.88
CA ARG A 321 -16.95 7.85 16.21
C ARG A 321 -16.31 8.89 17.13
N GLN A 322 -17.13 9.70 17.81
CA GLN A 322 -16.63 10.71 18.76
C GLN A 322 -15.74 10.09 19.84
N LYS A 323 -16.15 8.95 20.38
CA LYS A 323 -15.34 8.23 21.38
C LYS A 323 -14.02 7.71 20.82
N VAL A 324 -14.03 7.23 19.59
CA VAL A 324 -12.81 6.74 18.90
C VAL A 324 -11.86 7.90 18.59
N GLU A 325 -12.37 9.08 18.21
CA GLU A 325 -11.52 10.27 18.02
C GLU A 325 -10.90 10.78 19.32
N GLU A 326 -11.61 10.70 20.46
CA GLU A 326 -11.01 10.97 21.77
C GLU A 326 -9.83 10.02 22.06
N ILE A 327 -10.03 8.72 21.79
CA ILE A 327 -9.00 7.68 21.96
C ILE A 327 -7.81 7.95 21.02
N ARG A 328 -8.08 8.28 19.76
CA ARG A 328 -7.05 8.65 18.79
C ARG A 328 -6.15 9.77 19.31
N ASN A 329 -6.77 10.85 19.81
CA ASN A 329 -6.04 11.99 20.35
C ASN A 329 -5.19 11.60 21.57
N LYS A 330 -5.68 10.72 22.42
CA LYS A 330 -4.94 10.19 23.59
C LYS A 330 -3.74 9.33 23.17
N ILE A 331 -3.86 8.54 22.09
CA ILE A 331 -2.72 7.78 21.54
C ILE A 331 -1.68 8.75 20.97
N ILE A 332 -2.10 9.72 20.17
CA ILE A 332 -1.21 10.73 19.56
C ILE A 332 -0.47 11.56 20.62
N SER A 333 -1.15 11.92 21.71
CA SER A 333 -0.55 12.67 22.82
C SER A 333 0.34 11.82 23.74
N GLY A 334 0.30 10.47 23.60
CA GLY A 334 1.02 9.53 24.47
C GLY A 334 0.34 9.25 25.82
N GLU A 335 -0.90 9.72 26.04
CA GLU A 335 -1.70 9.38 27.23
C GLU A 335 -2.07 7.89 27.24
N ILE A 336 -2.34 7.31 26.08
CA ILE A 336 -2.50 5.87 25.89
C ILE A 336 -1.23 5.33 25.24
N SER A 337 -0.54 4.41 25.96
CA SER A 337 0.60 3.66 25.45
C SER A 337 0.15 2.25 25.10
N ILE A 338 0.37 1.85 23.84
CA ILE A 338 0.02 0.52 23.34
C ILE A 338 1.23 -0.39 23.51
N LYS A 339 1.04 -1.53 24.15
CA LYS A 339 2.10 -2.55 24.30
C LYS A 339 2.28 -3.25 22.95
N LYS A 340 3.54 -3.40 22.56
CA LYS A 340 3.95 -4.13 21.33
C LYS A 340 4.18 -5.60 21.64
#